data_3642a858223a2e9f2334dfafc989871e
#
_entry.id   3642a858223a2e9f2334dfafc989871e
#
_cell.length_a   1.000
_cell.length_b   1.000
_cell.length_c   1.000
_cell.angle_alpha   90.00
_cell.angle_beta   90.00
_cell.angle_gamma   90.00
#
_symmetry.space_group_name_H-M   'P 1'
#
loop_
_entity.id
_entity.type
_entity.pdbx_description
1 polymer ?
#
loop_
_entity_poly.entity_id
_entity_poly.type
_entity_poly.pdbx_seq_one_letter_code
_entity_poly.pdbx_strand_id
1 'polypeptide(L)'
;MREIIKVTAALAAMVCSAPALAGWEPTKPVEIVVAAGAGGASDQMARMMQAAIQKNNLMKAPVVVSLKGGASGAEALMYMKSSEGDPNKILIAYSLIYMLPLSAKLPFDWHELTPVSVIALDQFVLWDNAAGPKTVKEFIEAAKASSSPFKMGGTGSKREDHVLTVFVEKKTGAKFSYLPYKSGGEAATQLVGNHTESNVNNPSENLEVWRAGQVRPLCVFDKERISYTAKVTDTQSWHDIPTCREEGLDVQYLMLRATFLPGKVTPEQQAFYVDLFQKLIQTPEYKDYMEKQALKPIFLTGKDMLQFLEDDDALNKQLMMEAGFVAK
;
A
#
# COMPACT_ATOMS: atom_id res chain seq x y z
N MET A 1 -10.97 62.36 66.12
CA MET A 1 -10.07 61.30 65.68
C MET A 1 -10.92 60.17 65.13
N ARG A 2 -10.97 60.00 63.83
CA ARG A 2 -11.77 58.96 63.13
C ARG A 2 -10.82 57.91 62.59
N GLU A 3 -10.91 56.72 63.10
CA GLU A 3 -10.18 55.55 62.55
C GLU A 3 -10.89 55.03 61.29
N ILE A 4 -10.16 54.91 60.21
CA ILE A 4 -10.62 54.36 58.95
C ILE A 4 -10.20 52.89 58.93
N ILE A 5 -11.19 51.99 59.03
CA ILE A 5 -11.01 50.54 58.87
C ILE A 5 -10.92 50.25 57.35
N LYS A 6 -9.75 49.78 56.90
CA LYS A 6 -9.58 49.27 55.54
C LYS A 6 -10.00 47.82 55.51
N VAL A 7 -11.13 47.54 54.85
CA VAL A 7 -11.55 46.15 54.50
C VAL A 7 -10.90 45.77 53.18
N THR A 8 -9.98 44.87 53.22
CA THR A 8 -9.35 44.28 52.03
C THR A 8 -10.17 43.06 51.61
N ALA A 9 -10.93 43.17 50.51
CA ALA A 9 -11.66 42.05 49.90
C ALA A 9 -10.69 41.23 49.08
N ALA A 10 -10.37 40.01 49.52
CA ALA A 10 -9.63 39.01 48.74
C ALA A 10 -10.59 38.32 47.77
N LEU A 11 -10.46 38.65 46.49
CA LEU A 11 -11.15 37.93 45.41
C LEU A 11 -10.41 36.60 45.17
N ALA A 12 -10.96 35.48 45.64
CA ALA A 12 -10.49 34.14 45.31
C ALA A 12 -10.97 33.80 43.88
N ALA A 13 -10.06 33.86 42.90
CA ALA A 13 -10.31 33.38 41.57
C ALA A 13 -10.37 31.83 41.58
N MET A 14 -11.56 31.24 41.55
CA MET A 14 -11.76 29.84 41.26
C MET A 14 -11.39 29.60 39.80
N VAL A 15 -10.20 29.08 39.57
CA VAL A 15 -9.82 28.51 38.28
C VAL A 15 -10.63 27.21 38.11
N CYS A 16 -11.76 27.28 37.40
CA CYS A 16 -12.46 26.09 36.91
C CYS A 16 -11.55 25.44 35.89
N SER A 17 -10.74 24.46 36.31
CA SER A 17 -10.13 23.51 35.43
C SER A 17 -11.25 22.69 34.77
N ALA A 18 -11.65 23.07 33.56
CA ALA A 18 -12.49 22.19 32.76
C ALA A 18 -11.74 20.86 32.62
N PRO A 19 -12.35 19.70 32.94
CA PRO A 19 -11.72 18.42 32.67
C PRO A 19 -11.47 18.41 31.18
N ALA A 20 -10.21 18.26 30.77
CA ALA A 20 -9.89 17.87 29.41
C ALA A 20 -10.69 16.59 29.17
N LEU A 21 -11.69 16.63 28.29
CA LEU A 21 -12.37 15.43 27.83
C LEU A 21 -11.26 14.54 27.27
N ALA A 22 -10.86 13.54 28.08
CA ALA A 22 -9.93 12.53 27.62
C ALA A 22 -10.59 11.90 26.39
N GLY A 23 -10.01 12.18 25.20
CA GLY A 23 -10.51 11.60 23.97
C GLY A 23 -10.54 10.07 24.10
N TRP A 24 -11.39 9.42 23.32
CA TRP A 24 -11.42 7.96 23.29
C TRP A 24 -10.04 7.40 22.98
N GLU A 25 -9.62 6.35 23.68
CA GLU A 25 -8.42 5.56 23.42
C GLU A 25 -8.74 4.08 23.63
N PRO A 26 -8.21 3.15 22.80
CA PRO A 26 -8.46 1.73 22.98
C PRO A 26 -7.89 1.24 24.32
N THR A 27 -8.70 0.45 25.03
CA THR A 27 -8.32 -0.19 26.31
C THR A 27 -8.06 -1.69 26.18
N LYS A 28 -8.32 -2.24 25.00
CA LYS A 28 -8.07 -3.65 24.63
C LYS A 28 -6.98 -3.70 23.57
N PRO A 29 -6.32 -4.88 23.38
CA PRO A 29 -5.39 -5.08 22.28
C PRO A 29 -6.01 -4.68 20.92
N VAL A 30 -5.25 -3.97 20.10
CA VAL A 30 -5.65 -3.56 18.75
C VAL A 30 -5.05 -4.53 17.75
N GLU A 31 -5.89 -5.14 16.92
CA GLU A 31 -5.53 -6.10 15.90
C GLU A 31 -5.29 -5.39 14.56
N ILE A 32 -4.07 -5.47 14.02
CA ILE A 32 -3.81 -5.08 12.63
C ILE A 32 -4.07 -6.30 11.75
N VAL A 33 -5.15 -6.24 10.99
CA VAL A 33 -5.61 -7.29 10.08
C VAL A 33 -4.92 -7.12 8.73
N VAL A 34 -4.31 -8.21 8.25
CA VAL A 34 -3.56 -8.25 6.98
C VAL A 34 -4.21 -9.26 6.05
N ALA A 35 -4.65 -8.81 4.88
CA ALA A 35 -5.28 -9.64 3.84
C ALA A 35 -4.24 -10.41 2.99
N ALA A 36 -3.16 -10.90 3.63
CA ALA A 36 -2.06 -11.60 2.97
C ALA A 36 -1.41 -12.63 3.92
N GLY A 37 -0.51 -13.43 3.36
CA GLY A 37 0.33 -14.35 4.13
C GLY A 37 1.55 -13.66 4.75
N ALA A 38 2.29 -14.44 5.56
CA ALA A 38 3.51 -13.98 6.23
C ALA A 38 4.61 -13.59 5.21
N GLY A 39 5.36 -12.53 5.55
CA GLY A 39 6.52 -12.05 4.78
C GLY A 39 6.17 -11.21 3.55
N GLY A 40 4.88 -11.07 3.17
CA GLY A 40 4.46 -10.17 2.10
C GLY A 40 4.52 -8.69 2.51
N ALA A 41 4.43 -7.79 1.53
CA ALA A 41 4.56 -6.34 1.76
C ALA A 41 3.59 -5.79 2.83
N SER A 42 2.34 -6.25 2.85
CA SER A 42 1.35 -5.84 3.86
C SER A 42 1.68 -6.36 5.27
N ASP A 43 2.24 -7.59 5.40
CA ASP A 43 2.69 -8.13 6.70
C ASP A 43 3.90 -7.33 7.22
N GLN A 44 4.86 -7.04 6.34
CA GLN A 44 6.03 -6.21 6.70
C GLN A 44 5.60 -4.81 7.16
N MET A 45 4.65 -4.17 6.46
CA MET A 45 4.10 -2.88 6.84
C MET A 45 3.38 -2.95 8.20
N ALA A 46 2.56 -3.99 8.44
CA ALA A 46 1.88 -4.19 9.72
C ALA A 46 2.86 -4.32 10.89
N ARG A 47 3.95 -5.08 10.69
CA ARG A 47 4.99 -5.25 11.70
C ARG A 47 5.79 -3.98 11.95
N MET A 48 6.08 -3.21 10.90
CA MET A 48 6.69 -1.88 11.04
C MET A 48 5.77 -0.97 11.87
N MET A 49 4.47 -0.91 11.54
CA MET A 49 3.50 -0.12 12.29
C MET A 49 3.43 -0.55 13.76
N GLN A 50 3.32 -1.85 14.02
CA GLN A 50 3.33 -2.41 15.38
C GLN A 50 4.57 -1.95 16.14
N ALA A 51 5.75 -2.12 15.56
CA ALA A 51 7.01 -1.77 16.20
C ALA A 51 7.13 -0.26 16.44
N ALA A 52 6.76 0.58 15.46
CA ALA A 52 6.82 2.02 15.58
C ALA A 52 5.83 2.57 16.62
N ILE A 53 4.60 2.07 16.66
CA ILE A 53 3.57 2.44 17.64
C ILE A 53 4.07 2.11 19.06
N GLN A 54 4.60 0.91 19.28
CA GLN A 54 5.09 0.47 20.59
C GLN A 54 6.35 1.23 21.02
N LYS A 55 7.33 1.35 20.14
CA LYS A 55 8.62 2.02 20.45
C LYS A 55 8.45 3.51 20.78
N ASN A 56 7.53 4.17 20.10
CA ASN A 56 7.27 5.61 20.28
C ASN A 56 6.11 5.90 21.25
N ASN A 57 5.57 4.87 21.93
CA ASN A 57 4.45 5.00 22.87
C ASN A 57 3.26 5.78 22.28
N LEU A 58 2.93 5.57 21.01
CA LEU A 58 1.87 6.30 20.33
C LEU A 58 0.47 5.87 20.78
N MET A 59 0.35 4.68 21.38
CA MET A 59 -0.89 4.11 21.92
C MET A 59 -0.55 3.22 23.13
N LYS A 60 -1.37 3.26 24.18
CA LYS A 60 -1.17 2.44 25.38
C LYS A 60 -1.55 0.99 25.19
N ALA A 61 -2.63 0.76 24.43
CA ALA A 61 -3.08 -0.61 24.16
C ALA A 61 -2.04 -1.37 23.29
N PRO A 62 -1.78 -2.65 23.57
CA PRO A 62 -0.87 -3.44 22.76
C PRO A 62 -1.42 -3.65 21.35
N VAL A 63 -0.52 -3.69 20.37
CA VAL A 63 -0.85 -3.98 18.97
C VAL A 63 -0.44 -5.40 18.63
N VAL A 64 -1.31 -6.15 17.95
CA VAL A 64 -1.05 -7.50 17.44
C VAL A 64 -1.30 -7.55 15.93
N VAL A 65 -0.46 -8.28 15.20
CA VAL A 65 -0.63 -8.49 13.77
C VAL A 65 -1.33 -9.81 13.52
N SER A 66 -2.41 -9.80 12.74
CA SER A 66 -3.24 -10.97 12.41
C SER A 66 -3.28 -11.17 10.89
N LEU A 67 -2.77 -12.30 10.43
CA LEU A 67 -2.73 -12.65 9.02
C LEU A 67 -4.00 -13.41 8.63
N LYS A 68 -4.77 -12.86 7.70
CA LYS A 68 -6.03 -13.41 7.20
C LYS A 68 -6.02 -13.47 5.66
N GLY A 69 -5.03 -14.19 5.13
CA GLY A 69 -4.80 -14.32 3.68
C GLY A 69 -5.66 -15.39 2.99
N GLY A 70 -6.55 -16.06 3.71
CA GLY A 70 -7.40 -17.12 3.16
C GLY A 70 -8.27 -16.66 2.00
N ALA A 71 -8.52 -17.54 1.02
CA ALA A 71 -9.27 -17.25 -0.20
C ALA A 71 -8.78 -15.97 -0.92
N SER A 72 -7.47 -15.85 -1.11
CA SER A 72 -6.82 -14.68 -1.75
C SER A 72 -7.07 -13.33 -1.04
N GLY A 73 -7.32 -13.35 0.28
CA GLY A 73 -7.59 -12.17 1.11
C GLY A 73 -9.06 -11.93 1.42
N ALA A 74 -9.99 -12.70 0.84
CA ALA A 74 -11.42 -12.58 1.14
C ALA A 74 -11.73 -12.78 2.63
N GLU A 75 -10.96 -13.65 3.32
CA GLU A 75 -11.09 -13.87 4.76
C GLU A 75 -10.97 -12.56 5.54
N ALA A 76 -9.94 -11.74 5.25
CA ALA A 76 -9.76 -10.46 5.94
C ALA A 76 -10.90 -9.48 5.66
N LEU A 77 -11.34 -9.36 4.41
CA LEU A 77 -12.42 -8.45 4.04
C LEU A 77 -13.74 -8.83 4.73
N MET A 78 -14.10 -10.10 4.71
CA MET A 78 -15.31 -10.60 5.37
C MET A 78 -15.21 -10.52 6.90
N TYR A 79 -14.01 -10.74 7.46
CA TYR A 79 -13.76 -10.56 8.90
C TYR A 79 -13.97 -9.11 9.32
N MET A 80 -13.43 -8.15 8.58
CA MET A 80 -13.65 -6.72 8.86
C MET A 80 -15.12 -6.33 8.74
N LYS A 81 -15.80 -6.77 7.68
CA LYS A 81 -17.23 -6.56 7.50
C LYS A 81 -18.06 -7.10 8.66
N SER A 82 -17.76 -8.32 9.14
CA SER A 82 -18.47 -8.94 10.28
C SER A 82 -18.12 -8.34 11.63
N SER A 83 -17.11 -7.48 11.71
CA SER A 83 -16.65 -6.83 12.95
C SER A 83 -17.21 -5.41 13.14
N GLU A 84 -18.35 -5.10 12.54
CA GLU A 84 -19.01 -3.81 12.62
C GLU A 84 -19.09 -3.27 14.07
N GLY A 85 -18.71 -2.01 14.26
CA GLY A 85 -18.71 -1.35 15.57
C GLY A 85 -17.50 -1.69 16.47
N ASP A 86 -16.59 -2.58 16.06
CA ASP A 86 -15.40 -2.91 16.86
C ASP A 86 -14.21 -2.00 16.50
N PRO A 87 -13.86 -1.01 17.35
CA PRO A 87 -12.77 -0.08 17.06
C PRO A 87 -11.36 -0.68 17.32
N ASN A 88 -11.27 -1.94 17.77
CA ASN A 88 -9.99 -2.57 18.09
C ASN A 88 -9.42 -3.37 16.91
N LYS A 89 -9.87 -3.10 15.69
CA LYS A 89 -9.38 -3.72 14.46
C LYS A 89 -9.01 -2.68 13.43
N ILE A 90 -7.87 -2.84 12.79
CA ILE A 90 -7.38 -1.99 11.70
C ILE A 90 -7.04 -2.89 10.53
N LEU A 91 -7.66 -2.69 9.37
CA LEU A 91 -7.26 -3.34 8.13
C LEU A 91 -6.14 -2.54 7.46
N ILE A 92 -5.05 -3.20 7.08
CA ILE A 92 -4.15 -2.67 6.05
C ILE A 92 -4.70 -3.10 4.71
N ALA A 93 -5.18 -2.13 3.94
CA ALA A 93 -5.80 -2.31 2.63
C ALA A 93 -4.86 -1.92 1.49
N TYR A 94 -5.06 -2.53 0.34
CA TYR A 94 -4.48 -2.23 -0.95
C TYR A 94 -5.56 -2.46 -2.02
N SER A 95 -5.28 -2.35 -3.31
CA SER A 95 -6.29 -2.41 -4.38
C SER A 95 -7.16 -3.68 -4.38
N LEU A 96 -6.79 -4.67 -3.56
CA LEU A 96 -7.60 -5.87 -3.29
C LEU A 96 -9.05 -5.53 -2.89
N ILE A 97 -9.26 -4.43 -2.14
CA ILE A 97 -10.59 -4.02 -1.69
C ILE A 97 -11.55 -3.70 -2.84
N TYR A 98 -11.02 -3.37 -4.01
CA TYR A 98 -11.76 -3.12 -5.26
C TYR A 98 -11.76 -4.35 -6.18
N MET A 99 -10.59 -4.95 -6.39
CA MET A 99 -10.40 -5.99 -7.42
C MET A 99 -11.01 -7.33 -7.03
N LEU A 100 -10.91 -7.73 -5.77
CA LEU A 100 -11.40 -9.05 -5.34
C LEU A 100 -12.93 -9.16 -5.40
N PRO A 101 -13.72 -8.17 -4.96
CA PRO A 101 -15.16 -8.20 -5.13
C PRO A 101 -15.59 -8.35 -6.60
N LEU A 102 -14.90 -7.66 -7.51
CA LEU A 102 -15.19 -7.73 -8.94
C LEU A 102 -14.81 -9.07 -9.56
N SER A 103 -13.64 -9.62 -9.23
CA SER A 103 -13.12 -10.85 -9.84
C SER A 103 -13.70 -12.13 -9.28
N ALA A 104 -14.18 -12.12 -8.01
CA ALA A 104 -14.67 -13.29 -7.29
C ALA A 104 -16.16 -13.18 -6.88
N LYS A 105 -16.87 -12.11 -7.26
CA LYS A 105 -18.25 -11.81 -6.79
C LYS A 105 -18.37 -11.86 -5.27
N LEU A 106 -17.34 -11.36 -4.58
CA LEU A 106 -17.36 -11.30 -3.12
C LEU A 106 -18.40 -10.28 -2.66
N PRO A 107 -19.31 -10.63 -1.71
CA PRO A 107 -20.32 -9.69 -1.20
C PRO A 107 -19.70 -8.70 -0.20
N PHE A 108 -18.79 -7.87 -0.70
CA PHE A 108 -18.04 -6.88 0.04
C PHE A 108 -17.98 -5.57 -0.77
N ASP A 109 -18.17 -4.46 -0.06
CA ASP A 109 -17.98 -3.12 -0.58
C ASP A 109 -17.10 -2.36 0.44
N TRP A 110 -16.06 -1.65 -0.01
CA TRP A 110 -15.19 -0.88 0.88
C TRP A 110 -15.92 0.23 1.63
N HIS A 111 -17.07 0.73 1.11
CA HIS A 111 -17.94 1.68 1.81
C HIS A 111 -18.56 1.11 3.09
N GLU A 112 -18.53 -0.20 3.29
CA GLU A 112 -18.96 -0.85 4.53
C GLU A 112 -17.92 -0.71 5.65
N LEU A 113 -16.72 -0.18 5.35
CA LEU A 113 -15.67 0.10 6.30
C LEU A 113 -15.58 1.60 6.61
N THR A 114 -14.88 1.95 7.67
CA THR A 114 -14.57 3.35 8.02
C THR A 114 -13.15 3.68 7.59
N PRO A 115 -12.93 4.54 6.57
CA PRO A 115 -11.61 4.96 6.13
C PRO A 115 -10.89 5.75 7.23
N VAL A 116 -9.58 5.54 7.39
CA VAL A 116 -8.75 6.25 8.37
C VAL A 116 -7.69 7.10 7.70
N SER A 117 -6.81 6.47 6.92
CA SER A 117 -5.75 7.18 6.21
C SER A 117 -5.23 6.40 5.01
N VAL A 118 -4.84 7.10 3.92
CA VAL A 118 -3.89 6.59 2.94
C VAL A 118 -2.51 6.98 3.44
N ILE A 119 -1.61 6.02 3.57
CA ILE A 119 -0.30 6.22 4.22
C ILE A 119 0.88 6.06 3.25
N ALA A 120 0.69 5.44 2.11
CA ALA A 120 1.68 5.29 1.06
C ALA A 120 1.01 4.94 -0.27
N LEU A 121 1.73 5.16 -1.38
CA LEU A 121 1.44 4.53 -2.66
C LEU A 121 2.60 3.60 -3.02
N ASP A 122 2.26 2.45 -3.57
CA ASP A 122 3.23 1.46 -4.00
C ASP A 122 3.35 1.51 -5.52
N GLN A 123 4.56 1.67 -5.99
CA GLN A 123 4.88 1.76 -7.41
C GLN A 123 5.16 0.36 -7.95
N PHE A 124 5.00 0.19 -9.26
CA PHE A 124 5.39 -1.03 -9.96
C PHE A 124 6.51 -0.73 -10.93
N VAL A 125 7.35 -1.73 -11.14
CA VAL A 125 8.49 -1.65 -12.06
C VAL A 125 8.39 -2.83 -13.04
N LEU A 126 8.70 -2.56 -14.30
CA LEU A 126 8.96 -3.58 -15.30
C LEU A 126 10.40 -4.05 -15.13
N TRP A 127 10.58 -5.32 -14.86
CA TRP A 127 11.88 -5.94 -14.66
C TRP A 127 12.20 -6.94 -15.74
N ASP A 128 13.47 -7.04 -16.07
CA ASP A 128 13.99 -8.07 -16.97
C ASP A 128 15.21 -8.77 -16.37
N ASN A 129 15.56 -9.92 -16.92
CA ASN A 129 16.82 -10.58 -16.55
C ASN A 129 18.01 -9.69 -16.92
N ALA A 130 19.09 -9.70 -16.13
CA ALA A 130 20.27 -8.88 -16.41
C ALA A 130 20.92 -9.19 -17.77
N ALA A 131 20.77 -10.41 -18.28
CA ALA A 131 21.25 -10.83 -19.59
C ALA A 131 20.28 -10.46 -20.74
N GLY A 132 19.05 -10.06 -20.43
CA GLY A 132 18.00 -9.73 -21.38
C GLY A 132 18.04 -8.29 -21.88
N PRO A 133 16.90 -7.78 -22.41
CA PRO A 133 16.73 -6.42 -22.88
C PRO A 133 17.21 -5.36 -21.88
N LYS A 134 17.79 -4.28 -22.41
CA LYS A 134 18.34 -3.19 -21.58
C LYS A 134 17.42 -1.97 -21.50
N THR A 135 16.46 -1.89 -22.43
CA THR A 135 15.53 -0.78 -22.55
C THR A 135 14.11 -1.32 -22.77
N VAL A 136 13.09 -0.51 -22.50
CA VAL A 136 11.70 -0.86 -22.79
C VAL A 136 11.49 -1.11 -24.28
N LYS A 137 12.20 -0.37 -25.15
CA LYS A 137 12.14 -0.60 -26.60
C LYS A 137 12.64 -1.99 -26.98
N GLU A 138 13.83 -2.37 -26.52
CA GLU A 138 14.41 -3.70 -26.78
C GLU A 138 13.50 -4.81 -26.22
N PHE A 139 12.91 -4.60 -25.03
CA PHE A 139 11.95 -5.53 -24.42
C PHE A 139 10.72 -5.74 -25.33
N ILE A 140 10.11 -4.66 -25.82
CA ILE A 140 8.94 -4.72 -26.70
C ILE A 140 9.31 -5.42 -28.03
N GLU A 141 10.47 -5.11 -28.59
CA GLU A 141 10.96 -5.73 -29.83
C GLU A 141 11.20 -7.23 -29.63
N ALA A 142 11.84 -7.64 -28.52
CA ALA A 142 12.06 -9.04 -28.19
C ALA A 142 10.73 -9.79 -27.99
N ALA A 143 9.77 -9.20 -27.27
CA ALA A 143 8.46 -9.80 -27.05
C ALA A 143 7.67 -9.97 -28.37
N LYS A 144 7.77 -9.03 -29.30
CA LYS A 144 7.12 -9.11 -30.62
C LYS A 144 7.79 -10.11 -31.57
N ALA A 145 9.12 -10.23 -31.46
CA ALA A 145 9.88 -11.16 -32.29
C ALA A 145 9.81 -12.61 -31.81
N SER A 146 9.33 -12.83 -30.59
CA SER A 146 9.22 -14.17 -30.02
C SER A 146 8.21 -15.03 -30.78
N SER A 147 8.58 -16.29 -31.08
CA SER A 147 7.71 -17.26 -31.73
C SER A 147 6.59 -17.80 -30.80
N SER A 148 6.70 -17.57 -29.51
CA SER A 148 5.71 -17.91 -28.48
C SER A 148 5.42 -16.68 -27.62
N PRO A 149 4.26 -16.62 -26.92
CA PRO A 149 3.98 -15.52 -26.00
C PRO A 149 5.07 -15.38 -24.95
N PHE A 150 5.57 -14.13 -24.78
CA PHE A 150 6.63 -13.80 -23.83
C PHE A 150 6.11 -13.97 -22.40
N LYS A 151 6.80 -14.75 -21.56
CA LYS A 151 6.31 -15.08 -20.21
C LYS A 151 6.56 -13.92 -19.27
N MET A 152 5.49 -13.38 -18.73
CA MET A 152 5.48 -12.31 -17.75
C MET A 152 5.10 -12.87 -16.39
N GLY A 153 6.02 -12.80 -15.41
CA GLY A 153 5.75 -13.18 -14.02
C GLY A 153 5.10 -12.05 -13.22
N GLY A 154 4.35 -12.41 -12.18
CA GLY A 154 3.81 -11.45 -11.21
C GLY A 154 3.02 -12.14 -10.11
N THR A 155 2.54 -11.37 -9.13
CA THR A 155 1.83 -11.87 -7.96
C THR A 155 0.34 -12.07 -8.24
N GLY A 156 -0.14 -13.29 -8.06
CA GLY A 156 -1.56 -13.62 -8.16
C GLY A 156 -2.14 -13.49 -9.56
N SER A 157 -3.39 -13.87 -9.73
CA SER A 157 -4.11 -13.78 -10.99
C SER A 157 -5.23 -12.75 -10.91
N LYS A 158 -5.44 -11.98 -12.00
CA LYS A 158 -6.44 -10.91 -12.09
C LYS A 158 -6.26 -9.82 -11.02
N ARG A 159 -5.01 -9.55 -10.67
CA ARG A 159 -4.60 -8.51 -9.73
C ARG A 159 -3.71 -7.50 -10.44
N GLU A 160 -3.10 -6.61 -9.70
CA GLU A 160 -2.34 -5.46 -10.18
C GLU A 160 -1.32 -5.81 -11.26
N ASP A 161 -0.45 -6.78 -11.01
CA ASP A 161 0.61 -7.20 -11.93
C ASP A 161 0.04 -7.77 -13.24
N HIS A 162 -1.05 -8.55 -13.13
CA HIS A 162 -1.73 -9.12 -14.29
C HIS A 162 -2.47 -8.05 -15.10
N VAL A 163 -3.11 -7.08 -14.42
CA VAL A 163 -3.72 -5.91 -15.06
C VAL A 163 -2.68 -5.12 -15.82
N LEU A 164 -1.55 -4.79 -15.19
CA LEU A 164 -0.43 -4.08 -15.84
C LEU A 164 0.10 -4.85 -17.07
N THR A 165 0.28 -6.17 -16.96
CA THR A 165 0.68 -7.01 -18.10
C THR A 165 -0.28 -6.89 -19.27
N VAL A 166 -1.60 -6.94 -19.03
CA VAL A 166 -2.63 -6.74 -20.07
C VAL A 166 -2.54 -5.37 -20.71
N PHE A 167 -2.27 -4.33 -19.91
CA PHE A 167 -2.14 -2.96 -20.45
C PHE A 167 -0.85 -2.78 -21.27
N VAL A 168 0.25 -3.37 -20.84
CA VAL A 168 1.48 -3.42 -21.65
C VAL A 168 1.20 -4.15 -22.97
N GLU A 169 0.51 -5.28 -22.96
CA GLU A 169 0.09 -6.00 -24.18
C GLU A 169 -0.74 -5.11 -25.10
N LYS A 170 -1.78 -4.46 -24.57
CA LYS A 170 -2.66 -3.60 -25.37
C LYS A 170 -1.92 -2.40 -25.97
N LYS A 171 -1.05 -1.75 -25.21
CA LYS A 171 -0.32 -0.57 -25.66
C LYS A 171 0.77 -0.88 -26.67
N THR A 172 1.39 -2.05 -26.56
CA THR A 172 2.54 -2.42 -27.40
C THR A 172 2.16 -3.31 -28.58
N GLY A 173 1.07 -4.10 -28.45
CA GLY A 173 0.72 -5.18 -29.38
C GLY A 173 1.58 -6.43 -29.24
N ALA A 174 2.52 -6.46 -28.28
CA ALA A 174 3.26 -7.68 -27.93
C ALA A 174 2.29 -8.70 -27.29
N LYS A 175 2.69 -9.97 -27.24
CA LYS A 175 1.88 -11.04 -26.64
C LYS A 175 2.58 -11.62 -25.42
N PHE A 176 1.87 -11.65 -24.30
CA PHE A 176 2.39 -12.16 -23.03
C PHE A 176 1.61 -13.40 -22.58
N SER A 177 2.33 -14.33 -21.97
CA SER A 177 1.77 -15.42 -21.15
C SER A 177 2.02 -15.07 -19.70
N TYR A 178 0.98 -14.61 -19.00
CA TYR A 178 1.13 -14.24 -17.60
C TYR A 178 1.19 -15.48 -16.70
N LEU A 179 2.21 -15.55 -15.85
CA LEU A 179 2.45 -16.62 -14.88
C LEU A 179 2.28 -16.09 -13.46
N PRO A 180 1.15 -16.42 -12.78
CA PRO A 180 0.90 -15.96 -11.43
C PRO A 180 1.71 -16.78 -10.41
N TYR A 181 2.39 -16.08 -9.50
CA TYR A 181 3.10 -16.63 -8.35
C TYR A 181 2.45 -16.25 -7.04
N LYS A 182 2.85 -16.88 -5.92
CA LYS A 182 2.25 -16.60 -4.59
C LYS A 182 2.73 -15.29 -3.98
N SER A 183 3.91 -14.80 -4.41
CA SER A 183 4.51 -13.54 -3.96
C SER A 183 5.45 -12.98 -5.02
N GLY A 184 5.75 -11.67 -4.91
CA GLY A 184 6.70 -11.03 -5.81
C GLY A 184 8.13 -11.55 -5.63
N GLY A 185 8.52 -11.96 -4.43
CA GLY A 185 9.82 -12.62 -4.21
C GLY A 185 9.94 -13.97 -4.94
N GLU A 186 8.84 -14.73 -5.04
CA GLU A 186 8.80 -15.94 -5.86
C GLU A 186 8.91 -15.58 -7.35
N ALA A 187 8.15 -14.56 -7.80
CA ALA A 187 8.24 -14.08 -9.19
C ALA A 187 9.67 -13.59 -9.54
N ALA A 188 10.34 -12.88 -8.61
CA ALA A 188 11.73 -12.46 -8.78
C ALA A 188 12.69 -13.67 -8.93
N THR A 189 12.51 -14.71 -8.12
CA THR A 189 13.30 -15.94 -8.20
C THR A 189 13.11 -16.65 -9.53
N GLN A 190 11.88 -16.67 -10.06
CA GLN A 190 11.59 -17.29 -11.36
C GLN A 190 12.21 -16.50 -12.52
N LEU A 191 12.27 -15.16 -12.41
CA LEU A 191 12.95 -14.30 -13.36
C LEU A 191 14.46 -14.57 -13.38
N VAL A 192 15.09 -14.66 -12.21
CA VAL A 192 16.52 -15.01 -12.08
C VAL A 192 16.82 -16.39 -12.70
N GLY A 193 15.92 -17.35 -12.49
CA GLY A 193 16.03 -18.70 -13.03
C GLY A 193 15.70 -18.84 -14.53
N ASN A 194 15.36 -17.75 -15.25
CA ASN A 194 14.91 -17.75 -16.65
C ASN A 194 13.65 -18.61 -16.88
N HIS A 195 12.82 -18.79 -15.86
CA HIS A 195 11.51 -19.44 -16.01
C HIS A 195 10.44 -18.49 -16.55
N THR A 196 10.66 -17.19 -16.34
CA THR A 196 10.00 -16.07 -17.00
C THR A 196 11.04 -15.19 -17.68
N GLU A 197 10.67 -14.51 -18.75
CA GLU A 197 11.53 -13.55 -19.44
C GLU A 197 11.54 -12.20 -18.74
N SER A 198 10.42 -11.84 -18.11
CA SER A 198 10.22 -10.56 -17.43
C SER A 198 9.26 -10.71 -16.25
N ASN A 199 9.20 -9.73 -15.37
CA ASN A 199 8.10 -9.61 -14.41
C ASN A 199 7.66 -8.14 -14.21
N VAL A 200 6.42 -7.98 -13.76
CA VAL A 200 5.93 -6.75 -13.15
C VAL A 200 5.93 -7.00 -11.65
N ASN A 201 6.61 -6.14 -10.90
CA ASN A 201 6.76 -6.34 -9.46
C ASN A 201 6.99 -5.00 -8.73
N ASN A 202 6.65 -4.95 -7.45
CA ASN A 202 6.99 -3.78 -6.64
C ASN A 202 8.51 -3.65 -6.46
N PRO A 203 9.06 -2.44 -6.27
CA PRO A 203 10.50 -2.22 -6.16
C PRO A 203 11.18 -3.14 -5.13
N SER A 204 10.64 -3.22 -3.92
CA SER A 204 11.23 -3.98 -2.81
C SER A 204 11.33 -5.48 -3.06
N GLU A 205 10.46 -6.06 -3.89
CA GLU A 205 10.39 -7.49 -4.12
C GLU A 205 11.52 -8.01 -5.02
N ASN A 206 12.10 -7.12 -5.87
CA ASN A 206 13.26 -7.43 -6.70
C ASN A 206 14.57 -6.82 -6.17
N LEU A 207 14.54 -6.13 -5.04
CA LEU A 207 15.67 -5.35 -4.52
C LEU A 207 16.97 -6.16 -4.39
N GLU A 208 16.90 -7.32 -3.74
CA GLU A 208 18.12 -8.11 -3.45
C GLU A 208 18.69 -8.73 -4.72
N VAL A 209 17.85 -9.20 -5.64
CA VAL A 209 18.32 -9.78 -6.92
C VAL A 209 18.82 -8.69 -7.88
N TRP A 210 18.30 -7.44 -7.77
CA TRP A 210 18.87 -6.28 -8.47
C TRP A 210 20.22 -5.88 -7.92
N ARG A 211 20.38 -5.81 -6.59
CA ARG A 211 21.69 -5.60 -5.94
C ARG A 211 22.74 -6.62 -6.34
N ALA A 212 22.32 -7.86 -6.48
CA ALA A 212 23.16 -8.95 -6.95
C ALA A 212 23.48 -8.90 -8.47
N GLY A 213 22.92 -7.92 -9.21
CA GLY A 213 23.13 -7.78 -10.65
C GLY A 213 22.47 -8.89 -11.50
N GLN A 214 21.47 -9.60 -10.95
CA GLN A 214 20.81 -10.72 -11.62
C GLN A 214 19.60 -10.29 -12.47
N VAL A 215 19.00 -9.16 -12.10
CA VAL A 215 17.89 -8.53 -12.83
C VAL A 215 18.17 -7.04 -13.04
N ARG A 216 17.42 -6.41 -13.93
CA ARG A 216 17.46 -4.97 -14.13
C ARG A 216 16.06 -4.38 -14.18
N PRO A 217 15.85 -3.18 -13.58
CA PRO A 217 14.64 -2.40 -13.81
C PRO A 217 14.70 -1.77 -15.19
N LEU A 218 13.62 -1.83 -15.96
CA LEU A 218 13.48 -1.16 -17.25
C LEU A 218 12.77 0.18 -17.12
N CYS A 219 11.65 0.23 -16.40
CA CYS A 219 10.92 1.45 -16.13
C CYS A 219 9.97 1.31 -14.96
N VAL A 220 9.57 2.44 -14.35
CA VAL A 220 8.55 2.52 -13.30
C VAL A 220 7.20 2.96 -13.89
N PHE A 221 6.12 2.31 -13.49
CA PHE A 221 4.74 2.60 -13.93
C PHE A 221 4.12 3.78 -13.15
N ASP A 222 4.84 4.91 -13.08
CA ASP A 222 4.35 6.15 -12.50
C ASP A 222 4.60 7.31 -13.48
N LYS A 223 3.90 8.42 -13.26
CA LYS A 223 4.17 9.69 -13.99
C LYS A 223 5.49 10.34 -13.58
N GLU A 224 6.03 9.97 -12.42
CA GLU A 224 7.24 10.49 -11.83
C GLU A 224 8.19 9.34 -11.49
N ARG A 225 9.49 9.60 -11.56
CA ARG A 225 10.51 8.64 -11.11
C ARG A 225 10.41 8.44 -9.60
N ILE A 226 10.85 7.28 -9.12
CA ILE A 226 10.97 7.03 -7.69
C ILE A 226 11.91 8.07 -7.07
N SER A 227 11.51 8.67 -5.95
CA SER A 227 12.19 9.87 -5.40
C SER A 227 13.52 9.59 -4.68
N TYR A 228 13.83 8.34 -4.36
CA TYR A 228 15.00 7.97 -3.55
C TYR A 228 16.28 7.95 -4.39
N THR A 229 17.25 8.80 -4.00
CA THR A 229 18.51 9.02 -4.73
C THR A 229 19.71 8.28 -4.11
N ALA A 230 19.53 7.69 -2.92
CA ALA A 230 20.58 6.85 -2.33
C ALA A 230 20.88 5.63 -3.23
N LYS A 231 22.16 5.30 -3.39
CA LYS A 231 22.58 4.18 -4.23
C LYS A 231 22.02 2.86 -3.70
N VAL A 232 21.38 2.10 -4.58
CA VAL A 232 20.86 0.75 -4.34
C VAL A 232 21.86 -0.29 -4.80
N THR A 233 22.45 -0.07 -5.97
CA THR A 233 23.58 -0.82 -6.52
C THR A 233 24.83 0.06 -6.52
N ASP A 234 25.98 -0.46 -6.95
CA ASP A 234 27.22 0.34 -7.06
C ASP A 234 27.04 1.56 -7.97
N THR A 235 26.15 1.48 -8.95
CA THR A 235 26.02 2.51 -9.98
C THR A 235 24.68 3.23 -9.99
N GLN A 236 23.59 2.61 -9.50
CA GLN A 236 22.22 3.10 -9.66
C GLN A 236 21.51 3.30 -8.32
N SER A 237 20.65 4.31 -8.29
CA SER A 237 19.59 4.57 -7.30
C SER A 237 18.22 4.22 -7.89
N TRP A 238 17.19 4.26 -7.06
CA TRP A 238 15.81 4.17 -7.55
C TRP A 238 15.45 5.31 -8.51
N HIS A 239 15.97 6.51 -8.27
CA HIS A 239 15.71 7.69 -9.11
C HIS A 239 16.32 7.59 -10.51
N ASP A 240 17.33 6.76 -10.69
CA ASP A 240 17.95 6.56 -12.00
C ASP A 240 17.07 5.73 -12.96
N ILE A 241 16.04 5.03 -12.45
CA ILE A 241 15.08 4.26 -13.26
C ILE A 241 14.12 5.24 -13.95
N PRO A 242 14.02 5.23 -15.29
CA PRO A 242 13.07 6.08 -16.00
C PRO A 242 11.62 5.67 -15.74
N THR A 243 10.68 6.58 -15.93
CA THR A 243 9.27 6.21 -16.02
C THR A 243 9.00 5.45 -17.32
N CYS A 244 7.99 4.55 -17.33
CA CYS A 244 7.61 3.85 -18.55
C CYS A 244 7.18 4.84 -19.66
N ARG A 245 6.61 5.98 -19.26
CA ARG A 245 6.25 7.07 -20.18
C ARG A 245 7.46 7.74 -20.83
N GLU A 246 8.56 7.97 -20.08
CA GLU A 246 9.82 8.49 -20.63
C GLU A 246 10.39 7.53 -21.70
N GLU A 247 10.16 6.22 -21.52
CA GLU A 247 10.57 5.16 -22.43
C GLU A 247 9.54 4.88 -23.56
N GLY A 248 8.50 5.72 -23.70
CA GLY A 248 7.48 5.59 -24.75
C GLY A 248 6.36 4.59 -24.48
N LEU A 249 6.30 3.99 -23.28
CA LEU A 249 5.22 3.12 -22.82
C LEU A 249 4.29 3.89 -21.88
N ASP A 250 3.23 4.48 -22.43
CA ASP A 250 2.27 5.27 -21.65
C ASP A 250 1.29 4.36 -20.88
N VAL A 251 1.80 3.72 -19.82
CA VAL A 251 1.06 2.92 -18.85
C VAL A 251 1.44 3.39 -17.45
N GLN A 252 0.44 3.71 -16.64
CA GLN A 252 0.63 4.19 -15.27
C GLN A 252 -0.29 3.43 -14.33
N TYR A 253 0.22 3.08 -13.16
CA TYR A 253 -0.57 2.47 -12.09
C TYR A 253 0.16 2.62 -10.75
N LEU A 254 -0.58 3.03 -9.74
CA LEU A 254 -0.13 3.10 -8.35
C LEU A 254 -1.11 2.31 -7.49
N MET A 255 -0.59 1.55 -6.55
CA MET A 255 -1.40 0.79 -5.60
C MET A 255 -1.44 1.54 -4.26
N LEU A 256 -2.65 1.76 -3.73
CA LEU A 256 -2.79 2.38 -2.41
C LEU A 256 -2.27 1.46 -1.30
N ARG A 257 -1.78 2.08 -0.23
CA ARG A 257 -1.59 1.50 1.10
C ARG A 257 -2.40 2.33 2.07
N ALA A 258 -3.53 1.79 2.52
CA ALA A 258 -4.49 2.52 3.33
C ALA A 258 -4.90 1.73 4.58
N THR A 259 -5.43 2.44 5.56
CA THR A 259 -5.94 1.86 6.79
C THR A 259 -7.44 2.13 6.94
N PHE A 260 -8.16 1.10 7.37
CA PHE A 260 -9.60 1.16 7.63
C PHE A 260 -9.92 0.54 8.97
N LEU A 261 -10.99 1.03 9.59
CA LEU A 261 -11.67 0.36 10.71
C LEU A 261 -12.92 -0.37 10.19
N PRO A 262 -13.49 -1.30 10.97
CA PRO A 262 -14.82 -1.82 10.69
C PRO A 262 -15.84 -0.69 10.56
N GLY A 263 -16.93 -0.95 9.86
CA GLY A 263 -18.02 0.01 9.77
C GLY A 263 -18.64 0.34 11.12
N LYS A 264 -19.37 1.46 11.20
CA LYS A 264 -20.14 1.91 12.38
C LYS A 264 -19.33 2.16 13.65
N VAL A 265 -18.02 2.41 13.55
CA VAL A 265 -17.26 2.99 14.65
C VAL A 265 -17.64 4.46 14.85
N THR A 266 -17.43 5.01 16.05
CA THR A 266 -17.79 6.41 16.32
C THR A 266 -16.78 7.38 15.70
N PRO A 267 -17.15 8.65 15.44
CA PRO A 267 -16.23 9.68 14.96
C PRO A 267 -15.00 9.89 15.87
N GLU A 268 -15.17 9.76 17.19
CA GLU A 268 -14.07 9.90 18.16
C GLU A 268 -13.09 8.74 18.03
N GLN A 269 -13.58 7.51 17.77
CA GLN A 269 -12.75 6.33 17.53
C GLN A 269 -11.95 6.48 16.23
N GLN A 270 -12.60 6.92 15.15
CA GLN A 270 -11.91 7.21 13.90
C GLN A 270 -10.86 8.31 14.07
N ALA A 271 -11.20 9.42 14.75
CA ALA A 271 -10.29 10.55 14.96
C ALA A 271 -9.03 10.14 15.73
N PHE A 272 -9.16 9.25 16.73
CA PHE A 272 -8.01 8.70 17.45
C PHE A 272 -7.01 8.02 16.49
N TYR A 273 -7.49 7.17 15.57
CA TYR A 273 -6.61 6.48 14.65
C TYR A 273 -6.04 7.38 13.56
N VAL A 274 -6.79 8.40 13.13
CA VAL A 274 -6.25 9.44 12.23
C VAL A 274 -5.05 10.14 12.89
N ASP A 275 -5.17 10.56 14.15
CA ASP A 275 -4.08 11.19 14.92
C ASP A 275 -2.92 10.21 15.16
N LEU A 276 -3.21 8.95 15.46
CA LEU A 276 -2.21 7.88 15.61
C LEU A 276 -1.35 7.76 14.35
N PHE A 277 -1.96 7.64 13.17
CA PHE A 277 -1.23 7.50 11.91
C PHE A 277 -0.54 8.79 11.49
N GLN A 278 -1.09 9.95 11.79
CA GLN A 278 -0.42 11.24 11.57
C GLN A 278 0.89 11.33 12.39
N LYS A 279 0.92 10.79 13.60
CA LYS A 279 2.13 10.68 14.41
C LYS A 279 3.07 9.58 13.89
N LEU A 280 2.52 8.44 13.51
CA LEU A 280 3.29 7.30 12.97
C LEU A 280 4.15 7.70 11.78
N ILE A 281 3.61 8.44 10.79
CA ILE A 281 4.34 8.84 9.59
C ILE A 281 5.51 9.81 9.89
N GLN A 282 5.57 10.39 11.08
CA GLN A 282 6.70 11.23 11.50
C GLN A 282 7.83 10.44 12.15
N THR A 283 7.60 9.18 12.51
CA THR A 283 8.61 8.34 13.18
C THR A 283 9.77 7.99 12.25
N PRO A 284 10.99 7.83 12.80
CA PRO A 284 12.14 7.35 12.04
C PRO A 284 11.90 5.98 11.42
N GLU A 285 11.20 5.08 12.13
CA GLU A 285 10.88 3.72 11.67
C GLU A 285 10.05 3.73 10.41
N TYR A 286 9.02 4.61 10.34
CA TYR A 286 8.20 4.76 9.15
C TYR A 286 9.01 5.32 7.97
N LYS A 287 9.79 6.38 8.20
CA LYS A 287 10.61 7.02 7.15
C LYS A 287 11.67 6.06 6.57
N ASP A 288 12.35 5.32 7.44
CA ASP A 288 13.32 4.29 7.04
C ASP A 288 12.64 3.14 6.25
N TYR A 289 11.44 2.72 6.68
CA TYR A 289 10.66 1.71 5.97
C TYR A 289 10.25 2.19 4.58
N MET A 290 9.74 3.44 4.46
CA MET A 290 9.35 4.03 3.19
C MET A 290 10.51 4.06 2.18
N GLU A 291 11.70 4.46 2.62
CA GLU A 291 12.89 4.48 1.77
C GLU A 291 13.34 3.06 1.38
N LYS A 292 13.42 2.15 2.34
CA LYS A 292 13.84 0.75 2.11
C LYS A 292 12.90 0.00 1.16
N GLN A 293 11.60 0.28 1.24
CA GLN A 293 10.61 -0.35 0.36
C GLN A 293 10.37 0.44 -0.93
N ALA A 294 11.05 1.60 -1.10
CA ALA A 294 10.86 2.51 -2.22
C ALA A 294 9.40 2.94 -2.43
N LEU A 295 8.66 3.15 -1.33
CA LEU A 295 7.26 3.56 -1.36
C LEU A 295 7.13 5.06 -1.61
N LYS A 296 6.13 5.47 -2.38
CA LYS A 296 5.82 6.89 -2.63
C LYS A 296 5.10 7.49 -1.41
N PRO A 297 5.68 8.54 -0.76
CA PRO A 297 5.06 9.14 0.40
C PRO A 297 3.76 9.88 0.04
N ILE A 298 2.72 9.60 0.80
CA ILE A 298 1.44 10.33 0.80
C ILE A 298 0.80 10.19 2.17
N PHE A 299 0.01 11.19 2.57
CA PHE A 299 -0.86 11.08 3.74
C PHE A 299 -2.18 11.79 3.46
N LEU A 300 -3.25 11.02 3.30
CA LEU A 300 -4.59 11.53 3.07
C LEU A 300 -5.53 11.03 4.15
N THR A 301 -6.42 11.91 4.61
CA THR A 301 -7.47 11.62 5.60
C THR A 301 -8.75 12.36 5.24
N GLY A 302 -9.86 12.05 5.91
CA GLY A 302 -11.10 12.79 5.77
C GLY A 302 -11.60 12.88 4.31
N LYS A 303 -11.95 14.07 3.85
CA LYS A 303 -12.53 14.29 2.52
C LYS A 303 -11.56 13.98 1.38
N ASP A 304 -10.29 14.32 1.56
CA ASP A 304 -9.27 14.08 0.52
C ASP A 304 -9.03 12.59 0.34
N MET A 305 -9.03 11.82 1.43
CA MET A 305 -8.98 10.36 1.36
C MET A 305 -10.22 9.78 0.66
N LEU A 306 -11.42 10.24 1.02
CA LEU A 306 -12.65 9.73 0.39
C LEU A 306 -12.65 9.98 -1.11
N GLN A 307 -12.30 11.19 -1.56
CA GLN A 307 -12.21 11.49 -2.99
C GLN A 307 -11.18 10.60 -3.68
N PHE A 308 -10.01 10.42 -3.07
CA PHE A 308 -8.97 9.52 -3.59
C PHE A 308 -9.49 8.07 -3.74
N LEU A 309 -10.20 7.54 -2.73
CA LEU A 309 -10.73 6.18 -2.77
C LEU A 309 -11.79 5.99 -3.86
N GLU A 310 -12.68 6.97 -4.06
CA GLU A 310 -13.68 6.95 -5.13
C GLU A 310 -13.02 6.95 -6.52
N ASP A 311 -12.03 7.82 -6.73
CA ASP A 311 -11.31 7.92 -8.00
C ASP A 311 -10.49 6.63 -8.28
N ASP A 312 -9.87 6.07 -7.24
CA ASP A 312 -9.07 4.84 -7.34
C ASP A 312 -9.96 3.60 -7.56
N ASP A 313 -11.14 3.52 -6.91
CA ASP A 313 -12.14 2.47 -7.16
C ASP A 313 -12.65 2.53 -8.60
N ALA A 314 -13.01 3.73 -9.09
CA ALA A 314 -13.46 3.93 -10.45
C ALA A 314 -12.39 3.51 -11.47
N LEU A 315 -11.13 3.88 -11.23
CA LEU A 315 -10.00 3.47 -12.05
C LEU A 315 -9.82 1.94 -12.05
N ASN A 316 -9.80 1.32 -10.88
CA ASN A 316 -9.63 -0.13 -10.77
C ASN A 316 -10.78 -0.90 -11.42
N LYS A 317 -12.03 -0.44 -11.29
CA LYS A 317 -13.20 -1.00 -12.00
C LYS A 317 -13.01 -0.93 -13.52
N GLN A 318 -12.63 0.23 -14.04
CA GLN A 318 -12.36 0.41 -15.47
C GLN A 318 -11.25 -0.55 -15.95
N LEU A 319 -10.11 -0.60 -15.25
CA LEU A 319 -8.98 -1.45 -15.59
C LEU A 319 -9.37 -2.93 -15.59
N MET A 320 -10.13 -3.38 -14.58
CA MET A 320 -10.62 -4.76 -14.47
C MET A 320 -11.60 -5.12 -15.60
N MET A 321 -12.51 -4.20 -15.97
CA MET A 321 -13.40 -4.39 -17.12
C MET A 321 -12.62 -4.48 -18.43
N GLU A 322 -11.71 -3.57 -18.67
CA GLU A 322 -10.88 -3.55 -19.87
C GLU A 322 -9.97 -4.78 -19.97
N ALA A 323 -9.47 -5.29 -18.84
CA ALA A 323 -8.69 -6.53 -18.81
C ALA A 323 -9.55 -7.80 -18.98
N GLY A 324 -10.90 -7.69 -18.89
CA GLY A 324 -11.79 -8.84 -18.95
C GLY A 324 -11.78 -9.70 -17.67
N PHE A 325 -11.45 -9.10 -16.52
CA PHE A 325 -11.27 -9.81 -15.25
C PHE A 325 -12.48 -9.76 -14.32
N VAL A 326 -13.50 -8.96 -14.66
CA VAL A 326 -14.76 -8.94 -13.92
C VAL A 326 -15.48 -10.28 -14.08
N ALA A 327 -15.90 -10.87 -12.99
CA ALA A 327 -16.65 -12.13 -13.00
C ALA A 327 -18.04 -11.96 -13.65
N LYS A 328 -18.40 -12.84 -14.58
CA LYS A 328 -19.69 -12.87 -15.26
C LYS A 328 -20.84 -13.33 -14.34
#